data_5c6e1c331fd272633f7e50d34abdc16e
#
_entry.id   5c6e1c331fd272633f7e50d34abdc16e
#
_cell.length_a   1.000
_cell.length_b   1.000
_cell.length_c   1.000
_cell.angle_alpha   90.00
_cell.angle_beta   90.00
_cell.angle_gamma   90.00
#
_symmetry.space_group_name_H-M   'P 1'
#
loop_
_entity.id
_entity.type
_entity.pdbx_description
1 polymer ?
#
loop_
_entity_poly.entity_id
_entity_poly.type
_entity_poly.pdbx_seq_one_letter_code
_entity_poly.pdbx_strand_id
1 'polypeptide(L)'
;MKFRSLIIAIAALFLTACVNRQSVTVAPTTDMQSLKTIYVVHQPKDKERIDTLIADNLRMRGVKASNGDGPAPSNTDAVITYVDKWMWDITMYLLQLTVTVRDPKTDFPMATANSYHSSLTRLSPVEMVNEVMNNIYNGKVTEPPPLK
;
A
#
# COMPACT_ATOMS: atom_id res chain seq x y z
N MET A 1 -29.19 -35.06 17.82
CA MET A 1 -28.95 -34.41 16.51
C MET A 1 -28.81 -32.88 16.61
N LYS A 2 -29.59 -32.18 17.43
CA LYS A 2 -29.53 -30.70 17.53
C LYS A 2 -28.19 -30.12 18.07
N PHE A 3 -27.52 -30.84 18.96
CA PHE A 3 -26.24 -30.39 19.55
C PHE A 3 -25.08 -30.42 18.55
N ARG A 4 -25.03 -31.41 17.65
CA ARG A 4 -24.03 -31.50 16.59
C ARG A 4 -24.19 -30.41 15.54
N SER A 5 -25.44 -30.04 15.22
CA SER A 5 -25.71 -28.93 14.29
C SER A 5 -25.32 -27.56 14.86
N LEU A 6 -25.46 -27.37 16.19
CA LEU A 6 -25.06 -26.15 16.87
C LEU A 6 -23.54 -25.96 16.87
N ILE A 7 -22.75 -27.03 17.09
CA ILE A 7 -21.31 -27.00 17.07
C ILE A 7 -20.78 -26.65 15.68
N ILE A 8 -21.39 -27.21 14.63
CA ILE A 8 -21.02 -26.92 13.23
C ILE A 8 -21.33 -25.46 12.88
N ALA A 9 -22.46 -24.91 13.33
CA ALA A 9 -22.83 -23.51 13.12
C ALA A 9 -21.88 -22.54 13.84
N ILE A 10 -21.44 -22.87 15.06
CA ILE A 10 -20.46 -22.06 15.81
C ILE A 10 -19.08 -22.14 15.14
N ALA A 11 -18.64 -23.31 14.69
CA ALA A 11 -17.38 -23.45 13.97
C ALA A 11 -17.34 -22.67 12.65
N ALA A 12 -18.47 -22.57 11.94
CA ALA A 12 -18.57 -21.79 10.70
C ALA A 12 -18.46 -20.26 10.93
N LEU A 13 -18.83 -19.77 12.10
CA LEU A 13 -18.70 -18.34 12.46
C LEU A 13 -17.23 -17.89 12.69
N PHE A 14 -16.33 -18.81 13.00
CA PHE A 14 -14.91 -18.49 13.21
C PHE A 14 -14.07 -18.43 11.93
N LEU A 15 -14.62 -18.81 10.77
CA LEU A 15 -13.90 -18.84 9.49
C LEU A 15 -13.83 -17.49 8.78
N THR A 16 -14.44 -16.43 9.31
CA THR A 16 -14.49 -15.10 8.67
C THR A 16 -13.41 -14.11 9.15
N ALA A 17 -12.48 -14.54 10.00
CA ALA A 17 -11.56 -13.65 10.72
C ALA A 17 -10.28 -13.23 9.95
N CYS A 18 -10.01 -13.78 8.77
CA CYS A 18 -8.84 -13.41 7.98
C CYS A 18 -9.25 -12.44 6.85
N VAL A 19 -9.46 -11.17 7.17
CA VAL A 19 -9.82 -10.16 6.17
C VAL A 19 -8.60 -9.33 5.80
N ASN A 20 -8.01 -9.61 4.64
CA ASN A 20 -7.15 -8.65 3.95
C ASN A 20 -8.05 -7.61 3.29
N ARG A 21 -7.69 -6.34 3.43
CA ARG A 21 -8.45 -5.24 2.83
C ARG A 21 -7.53 -4.43 1.93
N GLN A 22 -7.95 -4.29 0.69
CA GLN A 22 -7.28 -3.45 -0.28
C GLN A 22 -8.28 -2.47 -0.86
N SER A 23 -7.81 -1.28 -1.19
CA SER A 23 -8.59 -0.30 -1.93
C SER A 23 -7.69 0.53 -2.82
N VAL A 24 -8.22 0.99 -3.93
CA VAL A 24 -7.54 1.93 -4.81
C VAL A 24 -8.56 2.91 -5.39
N THR A 25 -8.16 4.16 -5.47
CA THR A 25 -8.88 5.23 -6.17
C THR A 25 -7.88 5.95 -7.05
N VAL A 26 -8.17 6.06 -8.33
CA VAL A 26 -7.38 6.83 -9.30
C VAL A 26 -8.31 7.87 -9.92
N ALA A 27 -7.89 9.14 -9.90
CA ALA A 27 -8.67 10.20 -10.53
C ALA A 27 -8.79 9.96 -12.05
N PRO A 28 -9.98 10.15 -12.66
CA PRO A 28 -10.23 9.80 -14.06
C PRO A 28 -9.27 10.46 -15.07
N THR A 29 -8.71 11.61 -14.70
CA THR A 29 -7.76 12.37 -15.53
C THR A 29 -6.29 11.97 -15.32
N THR A 30 -6.02 11.01 -14.44
CA THR A 30 -4.65 10.60 -14.09
C THR A 30 -4.20 9.43 -14.93
N ASP A 31 -3.13 9.63 -15.69
CA ASP A 31 -2.37 8.55 -16.34
C ASP A 31 -1.06 8.33 -15.57
N MET A 32 -1.03 7.31 -14.73
CA MET A 32 0.16 6.95 -13.95
C MET A 32 1.37 6.58 -14.84
N GLN A 33 1.13 6.10 -16.06
CA GLN A 33 2.21 5.71 -16.99
C GLN A 33 2.90 6.94 -17.62
N SER A 34 2.23 8.09 -17.62
CA SER A 34 2.78 9.33 -18.17
C SER A 34 3.77 10.02 -17.22
N LEU A 35 3.72 9.72 -15.90
CA LEU A 35 4.58 10.32 -14.89
C LEU A 35 6.01 9.77 -15.00
N LYS A 36 6.98 10.66 -15.23
CA LYS A 36 8.38 10.29 -15.46
C LYS A 36 9.30 10.59 -14.29
N THR A 37 8.96 11.61 -13.49
CA THR A 37 9.76 12.08 -12.36
C THR A 37 8.89 12.16 -11.11
N ILE A 38 9.20 11.34 -10.11
CA ILE A 38 8.41 11.25 -8.88
C ILE A 38 9.32 11.43 -7.66
N TYR A 39 8.86 12.21 -6.71
CA TYR A 39 9.52 12.39 -5.41
C TYR A 39 8.71 11.75 -4.30
N VAL A 40 9.36 10.94 -3.48
CA VAL A 40 8.74 10.29 -2.31
C VAL A 40 9.18 11.04 -1.05
N VAL A 41 8.22 11.64 -0.36
CA VAL A 41 8.49 12.37 0.89
C VAL A 41 8.72 11.37 2.02
N HIS A 42 9.88 11.44 2.67
CA HIS A 42 10.16 10.63 3.85
C HIS A 42 9.30 11.06 5.03
N GLN A 43 8.72 10.08 5.72
CA GLN A 43 7.98 10.32 6.97
C GLN A 43 8.95 10.32 8.17
N PRO A 44 9.01 11.39 8.99
CA PRO A 44 9.96 11.47 10.11
C PRO A 44 9.84 10.34 11.15
N LYS A 45 8.70 9.68 11.21
CA LYS A 45 8.45 8.54 12.13
C LYS A 45 8.79 7.19 11.51
N ASP A 46 8.99 7.13 10.20
CA ASP A 46 9.34 5.91 9.48
C ASP A 46 10.80 5.55 9.72
N LYS A 47 11.03 4.49 10.49
CA LYS A 47 12.36 3.92 10.75
C LYS A 47 12.75 2.81 9.78
N GLU A 48 11.78 2.30 9.05
CA GLU A 48 11.95 1.15 8.15
C GLU A 48 12.18 1.57 6.70
N ARG A 49 12.24 2.90 6.44
CA ARG A 49 12.56 3.47 5.12
C ARG A 49 11.59 3.01 4.03
N ILE A 50 10.29 3.06 4.31
CA ILE A 50 9.24 2.79 3.33
C ILE A 50 9.35 3.72 2.13
N ASP A 51 9.79 4.97 2.33
CA ASP A 51 10.09 5.92 1.26
C ASP A 51 11.09 5.35 0.24
N THR A 52 12.13 4.69 0.72
CA THR A 52 13.15 4.05 -0.14
C THR A 52 12.56 2.87 -0.90
N LEU A 53 11.77 2.03 -0.25
CA LEU A 53 11.12 0.89 -0.90
C LEU A 53 10.15 1.34 -2.02
N ILE A 54 9.40 2.42 -1.79
CA ILE A 54 8.51 3.01 -2.80
C ILE A 54 9.34 3.56 -3.97
N ALA A 55 10.41 4.32 -3.69
CA ALA A 55 11.28 4.87 -4.72
C ALA A 55 11.94 3.76 -5.57
N ASP A 56 12.39 2.69 -4.94
CA ASP A 56 12.98 1.54 -5.64
C ASP A 56 11.97 0.82 -6.53
N ASN A 57 10.73 0.62 -6.05
CA ASN A 57 9.65 0.07 -6.86
C ASN A 57 9.37 0.92 -8.10
N LEU A 58 9.36 2.25 -7.96
CA LEU A 58 9.20 3.19 -9.07
C LEU A 58 10.36 3.10 -10.08
N ARG A 59 11.60 3.01 -9.59
CA ARG A 59 12.80 2.86 -10.44
C ARG A 59 12.74 1.57 -11.26
N MET A 60 12.29 0.47 -10.66
CA MET A 60 12.08 -0.80 -11.38
C MET A 60 11.03 -0.68 -12.50
N ARG A 61 10.11 0.28 -12.40
CA ARG A 61 9.10 0.61 -13.43
C ARG A 61 9.62 1.59 -14.48
N GLY A 62 10.89 2.02 -14.39
CA GLY A 62 11.48 2.99 -15.33
C GLY A 62 11.19 4.45 -14.99
N VAL A 63 10.66 4.75 -13.82
CA VAL A 63 10.42 6.12 -13.35
C VAL A 63 11.69 6.68 -12.69
N LYS A 64 12.00 7.95 -12.95
CA LYS A 64 13.04 8.67 -12.21
C LYS A 64 12.51 9.03 -10.83
N ALA A 65 12.76 8.18 -9.85
CA ALA A 65 12.30 8.39 -8.49
C ALA A 65 13.46 8.79 -7.56
N SER A 66 13.17 9.78 -6.71
CA SER A 66 14.01 10.19 -5.58
C SER A 66 13.17 10.28 -4.32
N ASN A 67 13.83 10.27 -3.17
CA ASN A 67 13.15 10.32 -1.86
C ASN A 67 14.00 11.11 -0.86
N GLY A 68 13.37 11.66 0.18
CA GLY A 68 14.05 12.39 1.26
C GLY A 68 13.13 13.26 2.10
N ASP A 69 13.74 14.00 3.04
CA ASP A 69 13.07 14.85 4.02
C ASP A 69 12.74 16.27 3.53
N GLY A 70 13.35 16.68 2.42
CA GLY A 70 13.22 18.03 1.88
C GLY A 70 12.01 18.21 0.98
N PRO A 71 11.80 19.43 0.46
CA PRO A 71 10.79 19.69 -0.55
C PRO A 71 11.09 18.95 -1.85
N ALA A 72 10.04 18.60 -2.58
CA ALA A 72 10.20 17.97 -3.89
C ALA A 72 10.95 18.90 -4.86
N PRO A 73 11.85 18.36 -5.72
CA PRO A 73 12.49 19.12 -6.79
C PRO A 73 11.47 19.79 -7.72
N SER A 74 11.79 20.96 -8.26
CA SER A 74 10.85 21.76 -9.08
C SER A 74 10.38 21.09 -10.37
N ASN A 75 11.12 20.10 -10.86
CA ASN A 75 10.81 19.33 -12.07
C ASN A 75 10.12 17.99 -11.79
N THR A 76 9.47 17.86 -10.64
CA THR A 76 8.75 16.65 -10.23
C THR A 76 7.36 16.63 -10.85
N ASP A 77 6.99 15.52 -11.50
CA ASP A 77 5.64 15.33 -12.08
C ASP A 77 4.61 14.96 -11.01
N ALA A 78 5.03 14.24 -9.99
CA ALA A 78 4.18 13.87 -8.86
C ALA A 78 4.96 13.71 -7.56
N VAL A 79 4.28 13.95 -6.44
CA VAL A 79 4.80 13.72 -5.09
C VAL A 79 4.05 12.56 -4.46
N ILE A 80 4.78 11.64 -3.86
CA ILE A 80 4.18 10.54 -3.09
C ILE A 80 4.33 10.83 -1.61
N THR A 81 3.21 10.71 -0.90
CA THR A 81 3.15 10.63 0.56
C THR A 81 2.59 9.26 0.95
N TYR A 82 2.94 8.79 2.14
CA TYR A 82 2.43 7.51 2.63
C TYR A 82 2.15 7.57 4.13
N VAL A 83 1.35 6.62 4.59
CA VAL A 83 1.11 6.35 6.01
C VAL A 83 1.32 4.86 6.24
N ASP A 84 2.27 4.54 7.08
CA ASP A 84 2.62 3.20 7.52
C ASP A 84 2.12 3.00 8.96
N LYS A 85 1.35 1.94 9.18
CA LYS A 85 0.90 1.54 10.52
C LYS A 85 1.49 0.20 10.87
N TRP A 86 2.25 0.19 11.96
CA TRP A 86 2.90 -0.99 12.49
C TRP A 86 2.12 -1.56 13.67
N MET A 87 2.18 -2.86 13.82
CA MET A 87 1.57 -3.60 14.93
C MET A 87 2.58 -4.58 15.51
N TRP A 88 2.47 -4.76 16.81
CA TRP A 88 3.23 -5.78 17.54
C TRP A 88 2.35 -7.00 17.80
N ASP A 89 2.81 -8.17 17.35
CA ASP A 89 2.24 -9.47 17.69
C ASP A 89 3.36 -10.51 17.56
N ILE A 90 3.98 -10.88 18.68
CA ILE A 90 5.22 -11.70 18.75
C ILE A 90 6.41 -11.01 18.05
N THR A 91 6.19 -10.41 16.90
CA THR A 91 7.15 -9.55 16.19
C THR A 91 6.45 -8.31 15.65
N MET A 92 7.22 -7.24 15.36
CA MET A 92 6.70 -6.08 14.64
C MET A 92 6.39 -6.47 13.20
N TYR A 93 5.26 -5.99 12.66
CA TYR A 93 4.89 -6.15 11.25
C TYR A 93 4.12 -4.93 10.75
N LEU A 94 4.17 -4.71 9.45
CA LEU A 94 3.42 -3.65 8.78
C LEU A 94 1.96 -4.10 8.64
N LEU A 95 1.07 -3.49 9.44
CA LEU A 95 -0.35 -3.80 9.46
C LEU A 95 -1.09 -3.16 8.28
N GLN A 96 -0.73 -1.91 7.98
CA GLN A 96 -1.41 -1.13 6.94
C GLN A 96 -0.42 -0.17 6.28
N LEU A 97 -0.51 -0.08 4.95
CA LEU A 97 0.20 0.90 4.16
C LEU A 97 -0.80 1.64 3.27
N THR A 98 -0.84 2.95 3.38
CA THR A 98 -1.58 3.83 2.48
C THR A 98 -0.59 4.68 1.71
N VAL A 99 -0.67 4.68 0.38
CA VAL A 99 0.16 5.49 -0.51
C VAL A 99 -0.74 6.44 -1.28
N THR A 100 -0.37 7.73 -1.32
CA THR A 100 -1.09 8.75 -2.07
C THR A 100 -0.12 9.44 -3.03
N VAL A 101 -0.48 9.44 -4.31
CA VAL A 101 0.20 10.19 -5.37
C VAL A 101 -0.49 11.53 -5.51
N ARG A 102 0.27 12.63 -5.47
CA ARG A 102 -0.26 13.99 -5.46
C ARG A 102 0.34 14.83 -6.58
N ASP A 103 -0.46 15.74 -7.09
CA ASP A 103 0.02 16.82 -7.96
C ASP A 103 0.92 17.76 -7.16
N PRO A 104 2.16 18.06 -7.62
CA PRO A 104 3.12 18.86 -6.84
C PRO A 104 2.75 20.33 -6.70
N LYS A 105 1.83 20.85 -7.52
CA LYS A 105 1.44 22.27 -7.52
C LYS A 105 0.17 22.52 -6.71
N THR A 106 -0.79 21.60 -6.80
CA THR A 106 -2.12 21.76 -6.21
C THR A 106 -2.33 20.91 -4.97
N ASP A 107 -1.41 19.97 -4.69
CA ASP A 107 -1.52 18.92 -3.66
C ASP A 107 -2.75 18.00 -3.86
N PHE A 108 -3.37 18.03 -5.04
CA PHE A 108 -4.53 17.21 -5.36
C PHE A 108 -4.16 15.72 -5.39
N PRO A 109 -4.92 14.84 -4.72
CA PRO A 109 -4.66 13.40 -4.75
C PRO A 109 -5.06 12.80 -6.09
N MET A 110 -4.06 12.46 -6.90
CA MET A 110 -4.23 11.86 -8.22
C MET A 110 -4.54 10.37 -8.14
N ALA A 111 -3.93 9.68 -7.18
CA ALA A 111 -4.20 8.28 -6.88
C ALA A 111 -3.95 7.99 -5.41
N THR A 112 -4.77 7.11 -4.83
CA THR A 112 -4.57 6.61 -3.47
C THR A 112 -4.85 5.12 -3.45
N ALA A 113 -3.96 4.34 -2.83
CA ALA A 113 -4.20 2.94 -2.56
C ALA A 113 -3.86 2.59 -1.11
N ASN A 114 -4.59 1.62 -0.61
CA ASN A 114 -4.45 1.11 0.75
C ASN A 114 -4.34 -0.42 0.71
N SER A 115 -3.46 -0.95 1.53
CA SER A 115 -3.33 -2.36 1.82
C SER A 115 -3.34 -2.58 3.33
N TYR A 116 -4.11 -3.57 3.79
CA TYR A 116 -4.21 -3.98 5.18
C TYR A 116 -4.08 -5.50 5.27
N HIS A 117 -3.13 -5.96 6.08
CA HIS A 117 -2.89 -7.37 6.35
C HIS A 117 -2.82 -7.62 7.85
N SER A 118 -3.68 -8.52 8.34
CA SER A 118 -3.66 -8.94 9.75
C SER A 118 -2.44 -9.83 10.04
N SER A 119 -2.21 -10.12 11.32
CA SER A 119 -1.10 -10.95 11.79
C SER A 119 -0.94 -12.29 11.06
N LEU A 120 -2.06 -12.96 10.75
CA LEU A 120 -2.05 -14.27 10.08
C LEU A 120 -1.78 -14.20 8.57
N THR A 121 -1.95 -13.05 7.97
CA THR A 121 -1.80 -12.81 6.53
C THR A 121 -0.78 -11.74 6.22
N ARG A 122 0.11 -11.46 7.18
CA ARG A 122 1.12 -10.40 7.05
C ARG A 122 2.01 -10.61 5.84
N LEU A 123 2.33 -9.51 5.20
CA LEU A 123 3.31 -9.40 4.14
C LEU A 123 4.55 -8.67 4.67
N SER A 124 5.68 -8.88 4.02
CA SER A 124 6.86 -8.05 4.24
C SER A 124 6.60 -6.61 3.75
N PRO A 125 7.34 -5.60 4.24
CA PRO A 125 7.22 -4.23 3.75
C PRO A 125 7.38 -4.11 2.22
N VAL A 126 8.30 -4.86 1.64
CA VAL A 126 8.52 -4.89 0.18
C VAL A 126 7.29 -5.44 -0.56
N GLU A 127 6.69 -6.51 -0.06
CA GLU A 127 5.50 -7.10 -0.66
C GLU A 127 4.30 -6.15 -0.56
N MET A 128 4.12 -5.47 0.59
CA MET A 128 3.05 -4.47 0.76
C MET A 128 3.25 -3.26 -0.17
N VAL A 129 4.48 -2.79 -0.33
CA VAL A 129 4.78 -1.72 -1.31
C VAL A 129 4.47 -2.19 -2.73
N ASN A 130 4.90 -3.40 -3.11
CA ASN A 130 4.61 -3.96 -4.43
C ASN A 130 3.10 -4.06 -4.68
N GLU A 131 2.33 -4.54 -3.71
CA GLU A 131 0.87 -4.67 -3.80
C GLU A 131 0.21 -3.30 -4.00
N VAL A 132 0.50 -2.33 -3.14
CA VAL A 132 -0.08 -0.98 -3.23
C VAL A 132 0.28 -0.29 -4.54
N MET A 133 1.55 -0.37 -4.95
CA MET A 133 2.00 0.26 -6.20
C MET A 133 1.40 -0.43 -7.44
N ASN A 134 1.24 -1.76 -7.44
CA ASN A 134 0.54 -2.47 -8.49
C ASN A 134 -0.92 -2.02 -8.60
N ASN A 135 -1.61 -1.86 -7.47
CA ASN A 135 -3.00 -1.39 -7.44
C ASN A 135 -3.11 0.03 -8.03
N ILE A 136 -2.20 0.94 -7.67
CA ILE A 136 -2.14 2.31 -8.22
C ILE A 136 -1.95 2.28 -9.76
N TYR A 137 -0.97 1.52 -10.25
CA TYR A 137 -0.64 1.51 -11.69
C TYR A 137 -1.68 0.77 -12.54
N ASN A 138 -2.38 -0.21 -11.96
CA ASN A 138 -3.44 -0.95 -12.66
C ASN A 138 -4.81 -0.25 -12.54
N GLY A 139 -4.98 0.71 -11.65
CA GLY A 139 -6.25 1.37 -11.36
C GLY A 139 -7.31 0.45 -10.77
N LYS A 140 -6.90 -0.70 -10.26
CA LYS A 140 -7.78 -1.72 -9.64
C LYS A 140 -7.04 -2.50 -8.58
N VAL A 141 -7.79 -3.03 -7.64
CA VAL A 141 -7.26 -3.95 -6.62
C VAL A 141 -6.81 -5.25 -7.30
N THR A 142 -5.56 -5.64 -7.05
CA THR A 142 -5.04 -6.96 -7.44
C THR A 142 -5.32 -7.93 -6.31
N GLU A 143 -5.93 -9.07 -6.62
CA GLU A 143 -6.11 -10.12 -5.62
C GLU A 143 -4.73 -10.67 -5.20
N PRO A 144 -4.53 -10.93 -3.89
CA PRO A 144 -3.33 -11.61 -3.44
C PRO A 144 -3.26 -12.99 -4.09
N PRO A 145 -2.05 -13.51 -4.37
CA PRO A 145 -1.92 -14.87 -4.90
C PRO A 145 -2.54 -15.87 -3.92
N PRO A 146 -3.20 -16.92 -4.42
CA PRO A 146 -3.79 -17.94 -3.56
C PRO A 146 -2.70 -18.55 -2.67
N LEU A 147 -3.00 -18.68 -1.39
CA LEU A 147 -2.11 -19.33 -0.43
C LEU A 147 -1.83 -20.76 -0.91
N LYS A 148 -0.55 -21.08 -1.08
CA LYS A 148 -0.10 -22.44 -1.40
C LYS A 148 -0.01 -23.26 -0.12
#